data_06a41b18f586ca3652240b0cbed9dd36
#
_entry.id   06a41b18f586ca3652240b0cbed9dd36
#
_cell.length_a   1.000
_cell.length_b   1.000
_cell.length_c   1.000
_cell.angle_alpha   90.00
_cell.angle_beta   90.00
_cell.angle_gamma   90.00
#
_symmetry.space_group_name_H-M   'P 1'
#
loop_
_entity.id
_entity.type
_entity.pdbx_description
1 polymer ?
#
loop_
_entity_poly.entity_id
_entity_poly.type
_entity_poly.pdbx_seq_one_letter_code
_entity_poly.pdbx_strand_id
1 'polypeptide(L)'
;VDSISNGWAHIMDNSSGSGRYCSAAYLTRVRDYVSGDEDNDPIQPPRTSHIDGVMTVIIDPGHGGSDVGANNGGSLDEKHVNLYVAQYLKQYLEAAGAKVIMVRDTLEEGSELTLRGAVMKQYASSADLFFSIHHNAANTTARGAEILAQIADKNGGPTKILAQALLDEYEKLGVPIRQIVFREGSHGDYYYTNRAAAALNIPALTSEFCFIDNEEDQKFIDSDEDWQKQARAQRNAILYYFTQVQY
;
A
#
# COMPACT_ATOMS: atom_id res chain seq x y z
N VAL A 1 -1.47 -10.13 24.97
CA VAL A 1 -1.76 -9.03 25.93
C VAL A 1 -2.13 -9.63 27.26
N ASP A 2 -1.37 -9.32 28.30
CA ASP A 2 -1.59 -9.89 29.64
C ASP A 2 -2.52 -9.00 30.47
N SER A 3 -2.49 -7.69 30.25
CA SER A 3 -3.32 -6.75 30.99
C SER A 3 -3.51 -5.42 30.25
N ILE A 4 -4.60 -4.76 30.55
CA ILE A 4 -4.89 -3.39 30.09
C ILE A 4 -5.16 -2.52 31.30
N SER A 5 -4.43 -1.41 31.44
CA SER A 5 -4.68 -0.40 32.47
C SER A 5 -4.43 1.02 31.95
N ASN A 6 -5.28 1.95 32.34
CA ASN A 6 -5.16 3.37 31.97
C ASN A 6 -4.99 3.64 30.47
N GLY A 7 -5.66 2.85 29.60
CA GLY A 7 -5.56 2.98 28.15
C GLY A 7 -4.26 2.41 27.55
N TRP A 8 -3.45 1.68 28.34
CA TRP A 8 -2.25 1.02 27.88
C TRP A 8 -2.36 -0.48 28.06
N ALA A 9 -1.91 -1.22 27.08
CA ALA A 9 -1.83 -2.66 27.09
C ALA A 9 -0.40 -3.13 27.30
N HIS A 10 -0.22 -4.07 28.20
CA HIS A 10 1.05 -4.75 28.45
C HIS A 10 1.18 -5.97 27.55
N ILE A 11 2.29 -6.07 26.86
CA ILE A 11 2.60 -7.19 25.97
C ILE A 11 3.87 -7.86 26.51
N MET A 12 3.77 -9.11 26.94
CA MET A 12 4.95 -9.90 27.29
C MET A 12 5.60 -10.43 26.01
N ASP A 13 6.87 -10.11 25.83
CA ASP A 13 7.69 -10.76 24.84
C ASP A 13 8.28 -12.04 25.49
N ASN A 14 7.79 -13.19 25.04
CA ASN A 14 8.22 -14.49 25.57
C ASN A 14 9.70 -14.81 25.27
N SER A 15 10.37 -14.01 24.44
CA SER A 15 11.77 -14.25 24.06
C SER A 15 12.79 -13.52 24.94
N SER A 16 12.41 -12.43 25.60
CA SER A 16 13.34 -11.57 26.35
C SER A 16 12.94 -11.28 27.80
N GLY A 17 11.73 -11.65 28.22
CA GLY A 17 11.21 -11.35 29.56
C GLY A 17 10.95 -9.86 29.83
N SER A 18 11.08 -9.00 28.81
CA SER A 18 10.81 -7.57 28.92
C SER A 18 9.42 -7.25 28.37
N GLY A 19 8.53 -6.76 29.24
CA GLY A 19 7.22 -6.28 28.82
C GLY A 19 7.33 -4.94 28.09
N ARG A 20 6.53 -4.77 27.02
CA ARG A 20 6.36 -3.52 26.31
C ARG A 20 4.93 -3.00 26.49
N TYR A 21 4.77 -1.69 26.49
CA TYR A 21 3.46 -1.07 26.57
C TYR A 21 3.08 -0.46 25.22
N CYS A 22 1.84 -0.64 24.78
CA CYS A 22 1.28 0.09 23.66
C CYS A 22 -0.12 0.58 24.00
N SER A 23 -0.62 1.57 23.23
CA SER A 23 -1.97 2.09 23.44
C SER A 23 -3.00 0.97 23.27
N ALA A 24 -3.94 0.86 24.21
CA ALA A 24 -5.03 -0.13 24.14
C ALA A 24 -5.93 0.08 22.91
N ALA A 25 -6.10 1.34 22.47
CA ALA A 25 -6.82 1.64 21.23
C ALA A 25 -6.13 1.05 19.99
N TYR A 26 -4.80 1.08 19.97
CA TYR A 26 -4.02 0.45 18.91
C TYR A 26 -4.18 -1.08 18.91
N LEU A 27 -4.15 -1.71 20.08
CA LEU A 27 -4.34 -3.16 20.20
C LEU A 27 -5.76 -3.62 19.86
N THR A 28 -6.77 -2.83 20.15
CA THR A 28 -8.14 -3.14 19.75
C THR A 28 -8.25 -3.20 18.23
N ARG A 29 -7.65 -2.24 17.52
CA ARG A 29 -7.60 -2.24 16.04
C ARG A 29 -6.88 -3.47 15.48
N VAL A 30 -5.74 -3.83 16.04
CA VAL A 30 -4.99 -5.03 15.63
C VAL A 30 -5.75 -6.32 15.98
N ARG A 31 -6.49 -6.33 17.11
CA ARG A 31 -7.30 -7.47 17.54
C ARG A 31 -8.49 -7.71 16.62
N ASP A 32 -9.16 -6.64 16.19
CA ASP A 32 -10.26 -6.72 15.23
C ASP A 32 -9.76 -7.23 13.87
N TYR A 33 -8.55 -6.86 13.49
CA TYR A 33 -7.88 -7.38 12.30
C TYR A 33 -7.60 -8.89 12.37
N VAL A 34 -7.20 -9.40 13.54
CA VAL A 34 -6.90 -10.84 13.73
C VAL A 34 -8.17 -11.67 13.95
N SER A 35 -9.25 -11.09 14.51
CA SER A 35 -10.47 -11.80 14.87
C SER A 35 -11.57 -11.72 13.83
N GLY A 36 -11.47 -10.84 12.82
CA GLY A 36 -12.51 -10.60 11.83
C GLY A 36 -12.30 -11.26 10.47
N ASP A 37 -11.09 -11.75 10.18
CA ASP A 37 -10.82 -12.48 8.94
C ASP A 37 -11.20 -13.95 9.13
N GLU A 38 -12.29 -14.38 8.51
CA GLU A 38 -12.64 -15.80 8.36
C GLU A 38 -11.65 -16.58 7.47
N ASP A 39 -10.63 -15.92 6.94
CA ASP A 39 -9.52 -16.51 6.21
C ASP A 39 -8.51 -17.15 7.17
N ASN A 40 -8.89 -18.31 7.72
CA ASN A 40 -8.05 -19.20 8.53
C ASN A 40 -6.98 -19.93 7.70
N ASP A 41 -6.47 -19.34 6.63
CA ASP A 41 -5.32 -19.89 5.95
C ASP A 41 -4.04 -19.38 6.66
N PRO A 42 -3.16 -20.27 7.15
CA PRO A 42 -1.91 -19.84 7.76
C PRO A 42 -1.11 -19.05 6.73
N ILE A 43 -1.00 -17.73 6.92
CA ILE A 43 -0.21 -16.85 6.07
C ILE A 43 1.21 -17.40 6.09
N GLN A 44 1.62 -18.08 5.02
CA GLN A 44 3.01 -18.47 4.84
C GLN A 44 3.85 -17.20 4.79
N PRO A 45 4.97 -17.12 5.50
CA PRO A 45 5.83 -15.95 5.41
C PRO A 45 6.21 -15.74 3.94
N PRO A 46 6.07 -14.52 3.42
CA PRO A 46 6.34 -14.23 2.03
C PRO A 46 7.80 -14.54 1.69
N ARG A 47 8.02 -15.09 0.50
CA ARG A 47 9.37 -15.32 -0.01
C ARG A 47 9.95 -14.00 -0.51
N THR A 48 11.22 -13.77 -0.27
CA THR A 48 11.95 -12.57 -0.71
C THR A 48 13.16 -12.96 -1.54
N SER A 49 13.61 -12.06 -2.42
CA SER A 49 14.84 -12.22 -3.19
C SER A 49 16.11 -12.03 -2.35
N HIS A 50 15.98 -11.48 -1.14
CA HIS A 50 17.10 -11.11 -0.32
C HIS A 50 17.54 -12.23 0.66
N ILE A 51 18.83 -12.23 0.95
CA ILE A 51 19.50 -13.26 1.79
C ILE A 51 18.92 -13.31 3.22
N ASP A 52 18.40 -12.20 3.72
CA ASP A 52 17.78 -12.12 5.05
C ASP A 52 16.39 -12.77 5.13
N GLY A 53 15.79 -13.10 3.99
CA GLY A 53 14.47 -13.73 3.90
C GLY A 53 13.31 -12.86 4.35
N VAL A 54 13.52 -11.54 4.49
CA VAL A 54 12.49 -10.57 4.93
C VAL A 54 11.99 -9.76 3.75
N MET A 55 10.70 -9.86 3.44
CA MET A 55 10.05 -9.01 2.46
C MET A 55 10.16 -7.54 2.86
N THR A 56 10.74 -6.71 1.99
CA THR A 56 10.88 -5.28 2.22
C THR A 56 10.06 -4.49 1.19
N VAL A 57 9.04 -3.76 1.66
CA VAL A 57 8.14 -2.97 0.84
C VAL A 57 8.32 -1.49 1.14
N ILE A 58 8.59 -0.69 0.08
CA ILE A 58 8.52 0.76 0.17
C ILE A 58 7.09 1.18 -0.17
N ILE A 59 6.39 1.83 0.76
CA ILE A 59 5.06 2.39 0.54
C ILE A 59 5.19 3.90 0.32
N ASP A 60 4.62 4.36 -0.79
CA ASP A 60 4.57 5.77 -1.18
C ASP A 60 3.13 6.28 -1.12
N PRO A 61 2.72 6.93 -0.03
CA PRO A 61 1.45 7.66 -0.02
C PRO A 61 1.55 8.86 -0.94
N GLY A 62 0.85 8.85 -2.06
CA GLY A 62 0.91 9.94 -3.04
C GLY A 62 0.58 11.29 -2.45
N HIS A 63 1.13 12.35 -3.05
CA HIS A 63 0.96 13.74 -2.61
C HIS A 63 1.52 14.01 -1.21
N GLY A 64 1.29 15.20 -0.63
CA GLY A 64 1.75 15.60 0.71
C GLY A 64 2.20 17.04 0.78
N GLY A 65 2.39 17.56 2.00
CA GLY A 65 2.74 18.96 2.22
C GLY A 65 1.72 19.91 1.59
N SER A 66 2.19 20.81 0.72
CA SER A 66 1.32 21.74 -0.03
C SER A 66 0.60 21.11 -1.23
N ASP A 67 1.03 19.93 -1.68
CA ASP A 67 0.35 19.19 -2.74
C ASP A 67 -0.77 18.33 -2.15
N VAL A 68 -2.00 18.77 -2.30
CA VAL A 68 -3.18 18.07 -1.78
C VAL A 68 -3.64 16.92 -2.67
N GLY A 69 -3.12 16.82 -3.90
CA GLY A 69 -3.64 15.90 -4.92
C GLY A 69 -5.03 16.29 -5.41
N ALA A 70 -5.75 15.31 -5.89
CA ALA A 70 -7.15 15.48 -6.23
C ALA A 70 -8.03 15.66 -4.99
N ASN A 71 -9.21 16.26 -5.17
CA ASN A 71 -10.21 16.41 -4.12
C ASN A 71 -11.62 16.34 -4.70
N ASN A 72 -12.61 16.14 -3.84
CA ASN A 72 -14.02 16.09 -4.22
C ASN A 72 -14.73 17.45 -4.16
N GLY A 73 -14.00 18.55 -3.99
CA GLY A 73 -14.55 19.88 -3.72
C GLY A 73 -15.10 20.06 -2.30
N GLY A 74 -14.88 19.10 -1.41
CA GLY A 74 -15.38 19.05 -0.03
C GLY A 74 -14.31 18.63 0.97
N SER A 75 -14.58 17.56 1.72
CA SER A 75 -13.75 17.11 2.84
C SER A 75 -12.71 16.03 2.50
N LEU A 76 -12.76 15.48 1.30
CA LEU A 76 -11.82 14.44 0.88
C LEU A 76 -10.70 15.04 0.04
N ASP A 77 -9.49 15.03 0.58
CA ASP A 77 -8.25 15.32 -0.13
C ASP A 77 -7.46 14.05 -0.34
N GLU A 78 -6.97 13.82 -1.53
CA GLU A 78 -6.23 12.61 -1.89
C GLU A 78 -5.03 12.34 -0.98
N LYS A 79 -4.27 13.39 -0.63
CA LYS A 79 -3.11 13.24 0.28
C LYS A 79 -3.46 12.66 1.64
N HIS A 80 -4.68 12.96 2.17
CA HIS A 80 -5.16 12.43 3.45
C HIS A 80 -5.52 10.95 3.31
N VAL A 81 -6.34 10.62 2.31
CA VAL A 81 -6.78 9.25 2.07
C VAL A 81 -5.57 8.35 1.80
N ASN A 82 -4.64 8.77 0.92
CA ASN A 82 -3.43 8.03 0.60
C ASN A 82 -2.60 7.73 1.86
N LEU A 83 -2.43 8.71 2.74
CA LEU A 83 -1.63 8.53 3.97
C LEU A 83 -2.30 7.55 4.93
N TYR A 84 -3.61 7.68 5.18
CA TYR A 84 -4.32 6.81 6.13
C TYR A 84 -4.37 5.37 5.62
N VAL A 85 -4.65 5.16 4.34
CA VAL A 85 -4.57 3.82 3.73
C VAL A 85 -3.16 3.24 3.85
N ALA A 86 -2.13 4.04 3.59
CA ALA A 86 -0.74 3.60 3.69
C ALA A 86 -0.34 3.22 5.13
N GLN A 87 -0.80 3.96 6.12
CA GLN A 87 -0.56 3.66 7.54
C GLN A 87 -1.22 2.34 7.96
N TYR A 88 -2.46 2.06 7.50
CA TYR A 88 -3.11 0.77 7.71
C TYR A 88 -2.38 -0.35 6.95
N LEU A 89 -2.01 -0.13 5.69
CA LEU A 89 -1.26 -1.12 4.91
C LEU A 89 0.07 -1.47 5.57
N LYS A 90 0.81 -0.47 6.07
CA LYS A 90 2.04 -0.68 6.86
C LYS A 90 1.78 -1.61 8.04
N GLN A 91 0.76 -1.30 8.86
CA GLN A 91 0.43 -2.13 10.03
C GLN A 91 0.12 -3.58 9.63
N TYR A 92 -0.63 -3.78 8.57
CA TYR A 92 -1.02 -5.12 8.11
C TYR A 92 0.15 -5.91 7.51
N LEU A 93 1.05 -5.25 6.78
CA LEU A 93 2.24 -5.92 6.24
C LEU A 93 3.27 -6.22 7.33
N GLU A 94 3.50 -5.31 8.28
CA GLU A 94 4.38 -5.56 9.43
C GLU A 94 3.86 -6.70 10.32
N ALA A 95 2.53 -6.79 10.52
CA ALA A 95 1.90 -7.91 11.22
C ALA A 95 2.09 -9.24 10.48
N ALA A 96 2.24 -9.22 9.16
CA ALA A 96 2.55 -10.39 8.33
C ALA A 96 4.06 -10.67 8.23
N GLY A 97 4.92 -9.95 8.97
CA GLY A 97 6.36 -10.17 9.02
C GLY A 97 7.17 -9.42 7.96
N ALA A 98 6.57 -8.49 7.23
CA ALA A 98 7.29 -7.63 6.29
C ALA A 98 8.03 -6.50 7.00
N LYS A 99 9.10 -6.01 6.37
CA LYS A 99 9.70 -4.72 6.68
C LYS A 99 9.07 -3.66 5.79
N VAL A 100 8.54 -2.60 6.39
CA VAL A 100 7.92 -1.50 5.64
C VAL A 100 8.72 -0.21 5.80
N ILE A 101 8.94 0.46 4.69
CA ILE A 101 9.57 1.77 4.60
C ILE A 101 8.54 2.74 4.01
N MET A 102 8.21 3.78 4.77
CA MET A 102 7.31 4.83 4.29
C MET A 102 8.11 5.93 3.59
N VAL A 103 7.62 6.43 2.44
CA VAL A 103 8.20 7.62 1.79
C VAL A 103 7.89 8.87 2.61
N ARG A 104 6.70 8.94 3.20
CA ARG A 104 6.29 9.96 4.19
C ARG A 104 5.39 9.35 5.25
N ASP A 105 5.44 9.87 6.47
CA ASP A 105 4.65 9.40 7.61
C ASP A 105 3.62 10.44 8.09
N THR A 106 3.72 11.69 7.64
CA THR A 106 2.83 12.80 8.06
C THR A 106 2.19 13.51 6.87
N LEU A 107 1.21 14.36 7.15
CA LEU A 107 0.52 15.17 6.14
C LEU A 107 1.36 16.37 5.68
N GLU A 108 2.24 16.86 6.54
CA GLU A 108 3.11 18.00 6.31
C GLU A 108 4.33 17.66 5.47
N GLU A 109 4.77 16.41 5.50
CA GLU A 109 5.87 15.95 4.67
C GLU A 109 5.49 16.00 3.19
N GLY A 110 6.38 16.59 2.41
CA GLY A 110 6.22 16.63 0.96
C GLY A 110 6.35 15.25 0.33
N SER A 111 5.78 15.12 -0.85
CA SER A 111 5.89 13.92 -1.67
C SER A 111 6.59 14.20 -2.98
N GLU A 112 7.64 15.01 -2.95
CA GLU A 112 8.40 15.39 -4.14
C GLU A 112 9.01 14.16 -4.81
N LEU A 113 9.06 14.17 -6.15
CA LEU A 113 9.64 13.07 -6.93
C LEU A 113 11.11 12.81 -6.53
N THR A 114 11.83 13.83 -6.11
CA THR A 114 13.21 13.72 -5.61
C THR A 114 13.30 12.91 -4.32
N LEU A 115 12.33 13.08 -3.39
CA LEU A 115 12.27 12.31 -2.15
C LEU A 115 12.01 10.82 -2.45
N ARG A 116 11.04 10.52 -3.31
CA ARG A 116 10.74 9.15 -3.76
C ARG A 116 11.97 8.48 -4.35
N GLY A 117 12.66 9.19 -5.27
CA GLY A 117 13.91 8.72 -5.87
C GLY A 117 15.05 8.51 -4.86
N ALA A 118 15.15 9.35 -3.84
CA ALA A 118 16.15 9.21 -2.78
C ALA A 118 15.88 7.98 -1.91
N VAL A 119 14.63 7.76 -1.49
CA VAL A 119 14.23 6.59 -0.72
C VAL A 119 14.49 5.30 -1.50
N MET A 120 14.07 5.23 -2.78
CA MET A 120 14.35 4.07 -3.63
C MET A 120 15.85 3.77 -3.72
N LYS A 121 16.70 4.79 -3.92
CA LYS A 121 18.16 4.62 -3.98
C LYS A 121 18.74 4.13 -2.66
N GLN A 122 18.26 4.67 -1.54
CA GLN A 122 18.73 4.29 -0.21
C GLN A 122 18.47 2.80 0.07
N TYR A 123 17.35 2.27 -0.40
CA TYR A 123 16.92 0.89 -0.14
C TYR A 123 17.03 -0.03 -1.36
N ALA A 124 17.70 0.40 -2.44
CA ALA A 124 17.77 -0.36 -3.69
C ALA A 124 18.30 -1.79 -3.55
N SER A 125 19.21 -2.03 -2.58
CA SER A 125 19.76 -3.36 -2.32
C SER A 125 18.89 -4.26 -1.44
N SER A 126 17.78 -3.75 -0.92
CA SER A 126 16.93 -4.49 0.02
C SER A 126 15.42 -4.39 -0.26
N ALA A 127 15.00 -3.49 -1.13
CA ALA A 127 13.59 -3.32 -1.46
C ALA A 127 13.15 -4.37 -2.49
N ASP A 128 12.09 -5.10 -2.16
CA ASP A 128 11.45 -6.09 -3.04
C ASP A 128 10.30 -5.49 -3.85
N LEU A 129 9.73 -4.38 -3.37
CA LEU A 129 8.60 -3.71 -4.01
C LEU A 129 8.57 -2.22 -3.65
N PHE A 130 8.26 -1.37 -4.64
CA PHE A 130 7.82 0.01 -4.45
C PHE A 130 6.33 0.11 -4.79
N PHE A 131 5.51 0.43 -3.80
CA PHE A 131 4.05 0.47 -3.91
C PHE A 131 3.53 1.88 -3.65
N SER A 132 3.03 2.56 -4.70
CA SER A 132 2.48 3.90 -4.61
C SER A 132 0.95 3.87 -4.52
N ILE A 133 0.39 4.60 -3.57
CA ILE A 133 -1.05 4.68 -3.29
C ILE A 133 -1.56 6.03 -3.74
N HIS A 134 -2.53 6.00 -4.63
CA HIS A 134 -3.21 7.14 -5.21
C HIS A 134 -4.72 6.90 -5.38
N HIS A 135 -5.45 8.00 -5.61
CA HIS A 135 -6.84 8.01 -5.99
C HIS A 135 -6.99 8.95 -7.20
N ASN A 136 -7.54 8.42 -8.27
CA ASN A 136 -7.64 9.12 -9.55
C ASN A 136 -8.63 10.30 -9.49
N ALA A 137 -8.54 11.19 -10.45
CA ALA A 137 -9.56 12.19 -10.74
C ALA A 137 -9.60 12.51 -12.24
N ALA A 138 -10.76 12.86 -12.78
CA ALA A 138 -10.91 13.20 -14.18
C ALA A 138 -12.00 14.26 -14.42
N ASN A 139 -13.24 13.82 -14.57
CA ASN A 139 -14.36 14.66 -15.03
C ASN A 139 -15.64 14.34 -14.27
N THR A 140 -15.53 13.87 -13.04
CA THR A 140 -16.63 13.45 -12.16
C THR A 140 -17.47 12.26 -12.65
N THR A 141 -17.29 11.81 -13.88
CA THR A 141 -18.04 10.69 -14.49
C THR A 141 -17.20 9.41 -14.62
N ALA A 142 -15.88 9.53 -14.72
CA ALA A 142 -14.99 8.36 -14.69
C ALA A 142 -15.01 7.73 -13.31
N ARG A 143 -14.92 6.39 -13.23
CA ARG A 143 -14.94 5.65 -11.96
C ARG A 143 -14.22 4.32 -12.05
N GLY A 144 -13.82 3.79 -10.89
CA GLY A 144 -13.22 2.47 -10.76
C GLY A 144 -11.70 2.47 -10.73
N ALA A 145 -11.12 1.29 -10.49
CA ALA A 145 -9.69 1.10 -10.25
C ALA A 145 -8.86 0.99 -11.53
N GLU A 146 -7.69 1.62 -11.51
CA GLU A 146 -6.63 1.48 -12.52
C GLU A 146 -5.30 1.17 -11.81
N ILE A 147 -4.45 0.35 -12.42
CA ILE A 147 -3.11 0.09 -11.91
C ILE A 147 -2.07 0.49 -12.95
N LEU A 148 -1.15 1.36 -12.57
CA LEU A 148 -0.08 1.85 -13.44
C LEU A 148 1.16 1.00 -13.21
N ALA A 149 1.39 0.00 -14.09
CA ALA A 149 2.46 -0.98 -13.97
C ALA A 149 3.66 -0.65 -14.87
N GLN A 150 4.82 -1.25 -14.59
CA GLN A 150 6.03 -1.07 -15.39
C GLN A 150 5.89 -1.69 -16.78
N ILE A 151 6.34 -0.96 -17.81
CA ILE A 151 6.21 -1.38 -19.23
C ILE A 151 6.95 -2.70 -19.55
N ALA A 152 8.03 -2.98 -18.82
CA ALA A 152 8.78 -4.24 -18.98
C ALA A 152 7.90 -5.48 -18.74
N ASP A 153 6.88 -5.36 -17.90
CA ASP A 153 6.00 -6.46 -17.48
C ASP A 153 4.70 -6.57 -18.30
N LYS A 154 4.55 -5.77 -19.35
CA LYS A 154 3.32 -5.74 -20.18
C LYS A 154 2.91 -7.12 -20.69
N ASN A 155 3.87 -7.96 -21.07
CA ASN A 155 3.62 -9.31 -21.60
C ASN A 155 3.66 -10.43 -20.54
N GLY A 156 3.84 -10.06 -19.28
CA GLY A 156 4.01 -10.94 -18.13
C GLY A 156 5.18 -10.46 -17.28
N GLY A 157 5.13 -10.68 -15.98
CA GLY A 157 6.19 -10.28 -15.06
C GLY A 157 5.66 -9.78 -13.72
N PRO A 158 6.55 -9.42 -12.80
CA PRO A 158 6.22 -9.14 -11.42
C PRO A 158 5.09 -8.11 -11.23
N THR A 159 5.21 -6.94 -11.84
CA THR A 159 4.23 -5.86 -11.62
C THR A 159 2.89 -6.15 -12.27
N LYS A 160 2.84 -6.97 -13.34
CA LYS A 160 1.56 -7.41 -13.93
C LYS A 160 0.84 -8.42 -13.02
N ILE A 161 1.58 -9.33 -12.38
CA ILE A 161 1.01 -10.30 -11.43
C ILE A 161 0.37 -9.54 -10.26
N LEU A 162 1.12 -8.61 -9.65
CA LEU A 162 0.61 -7.80 -8.55
C LEU A 162 -0.58 -6.92 -8.98
N ALA A 163 -0.49 -6.29 -10.17
CA ALA A 163 -1.56 -5.45 -10.68
C ALA A 163 -2.87 -6.23 -10.86
N GLN A 164 -2.80 -7.46 -11.38
CA GLN A 164 -3.98 -8.30 -11.51
C GLN A 164 -4.54 -8.69 -10.13
N ALA A 165 -3.69 -9.10 -9.20
CA ALA A 165 -4.11 -9.45 -7.85
C ALA A 165 -4.79 -8.27 -7.13
N LEU A 166 -4.30 -7.04 -7.32
CA LEU A 166 -4.94 -5.83 -6.79
C LEU A 166 -6.34 -5.64 -7.37
N LEU A 167 -6.49 -5.74 -8.69
CA LEU A 167 -7.79 -5.59 -9.34
C LEU A 167 -8.78 -6.66 -8.86
N ASP A 168 -8.33 -7.91 -8.71
CA ASP A 168 -9.15 -9.01 -8.20
C ASP A 168 -9.62 -8.76 -6.75
N GLU A 169 -8.76 -8.20 -5.90
CA GLU A 169 -9.12 -7.81 -4.53
C GLU A 169 -10.07 -6.60 -4.49
N TYR A 170 -9.88 -5.61 -5.37
CA TYR A 170 -10.74 -4.44 -5.46
C TYR A 170 -12.14 -4.80 -5.99
N GLU A 171 -12.23 -5.74 -6.93
CA GLU A 171 -13.52 -6.25 -7.42
C GLU A 171 -14.34 -6.90 -6.29
N LYS A 172 -13.70 -7.62 -5.36
CA LYS A 172 -14.37 -8.19 -4.17
C LYS A 172 -14.97 -7.13 -3.26
N LEU A 173 -14.40 -5.91 -3.24
CA LEU A 173 -14.95 -4.77 -2.51
C LEU A 173 -16.10 -4.08 -3.26
N GLY A 174 -16.39 -4.49 -4.50
CA GLY A 174 -17.40 -3.88 -5.36
C GLY A 174 -16.89 -2.68 -6.15
N VAL A 175 -15.60 -2.38 -6.12
CA VAL A 175 -14.99 -1.31 -6.92
C VAL A 175 -15.00 -1.71 -8.40
N PRO A 176 -15.53 -0.88 -9.30
CA PRO A 176 -15.47 -1.18 -10.73
C PRO A 176 -14.04 -1.28 -11.23
N ILE A 177 -13.76 -2.26 -12.06
CA ILE A 177 -12.41 -2.48 -12.60
C ILE A 177 -12.30 -1.84 -13.99
N ARG A 178 -11.26 -1.06 -14.21
CA ARG A 178 -10.98 -0.42 -15.50
C ARG A 178 -9.88 -1.15 -16.26
N GLN A 179 -8.63 -1.02 -15.85
CA GLN A 179 -7.50 -1.55 -16.61
C GLN A 179 -6.18 -1.58 -15.82
N ILE A 180 -5.24 -2.36 -16.35
CA ILE A 180 -3.81 -2.21 -16.04
C ILE A 180 -3.18 -1.36 -17.16
N VAL A 181 -2.52 -0.26 -16.77
CA VAL A 181 -1.91 0.71 -17.68
C VAL A 181 -0.42 0.46 -17.78
N PHE A 182 0.06 0.16 -18.99
CA PHE A 182 1.47 0.11 -19.34
C PHE A 182 1.76 1.25 -20.31
N ARG A 183 2.25 2.37 -19.78
CA ARG A 183 2.46 3.58 -20.57
C ARG A 183 3.93 3.87 -20.80
N GLU A 184 4.33 3.86 -22.06
CA GLU A 184 5.67 4.19 -22.49
C GLU A 184 5.83 5.71 -22.64
N GLY A 185 6.98 6.21 -22.17
CA GLY A 185 7.45 7.58 -22.34
C GLY A 185 8.72 7.63 -23.20
N SER A 186 9.26 8.81 -23.39
CA SER A 186 10.48 9.01 -24.20
C SER A 186 11.74 8.34 -23.64
N HIS A 187 11.73 7.98 -22.35
CA HIS A 187 12.89 7.44 -21.62
C HIS A 187 12.52 6.18 -20.81
N GLY A 188 11.66 5.30 -21.33
CA GLY A 188 11.12 4.13 -20.64
C GLY A 188 9.73 4.38 -20.08
N ASP A 189 9.43 3.92 -18.87
CA ASP A 189 8.14 4.14 -18.24
C ASP A 189 7.76 5.63 -18.21
N TYR A 190 6.52 5.95 -18.60
CA TYR A 190 6.01 7.31 -18.58
C TYR A 190 6.00 7.89 -17.15
N TYR A 191 5.55 7.11 -16.18
CA TYR A 191 5.47 7.53 -14.80
C TYR A 191 6.84 7.52 -14.14
N TYR A 192 7.18 8.62 -13.45
CA TYR A 192 8.50 8.80 -12.84
C TYR A 192 8.85 7.69 -11.85
N THR A 193 7.93 7.32 -10.97
CA THR A 193 8.16 6.31 -9.93
C THR A 193 8.49 4.95 -10.55
N ASN A 194 7.72 4.51 -11.55
CA ASN A 194 7.98 3.27 -12.28
C ASN A 194 9.33 3.29 -12.97
N ARG A 195 9.68 4.41 -13.64
CA ARG A 195 10.96 4.58 -14.33
C ARG A 195 12.15 4.61 -13.38
N ALA A 196 12.04 5.35 -12.26
CA ALA A 196 13.11 5.44 -11.27
C ALA A 196 13.35 4.08 -10.58
N ALA A 197 12.30 3.35 -10.27
CA ALA A 197 12.40 2.01 -9.71
C ALA A 197 12.97 1.00 -10.70
N ALA A 198 12.55 1.04 -11.97
CA ALA A 198 13.09 0.18 -13.02
C ALA A 198 14.60 0.34 -13.19
N ALA A 199 15.12 1.58 -13.11
CA ALA A 199 16.55 1.86 -13.16
C ALA A 199 17.34 1.27 -11.97
N LEU A 200 16.67 0.86 -10.90
CA LEU A 200 17.22 0.24 -9.70
C LEU A 200 16.85 -1.25 -9.59
N ASN A 201 16.22 -1.81 -10.61
CA ASN A 201 15.68 -3.17 -10.63
C ASN A 201 14.67 -3.46 -9.50
N ILE A 202 13.90 -2.46 -9.07
CA ILE A 202 12.83 -2.61 -8.09
C ILE A 202 11.51 -2.74 -8.83
N PRO A 203 10.72 -3.83 -8.64
CA PRO A 203 9.35 -3.89 -9.09
C PRO A 203 8.53 -2.73 -8.50
N ALA A 204 7.80 -2.00 -9.35
CA ALA A 204 7.05 -0.82 -8.91
C ALA A 204 5.73 -0.67 -9.65
N LEU A 205 4.71 -0.23 -8.94
CA LEU A 205 3.44 0.17 -9.54
C LEU A 205 2.76 1.28 -8.71
N THR A 206 1.80 1.94 -9.34
CA THR A 206 0.89 2.88 -8.67
C THR A 206 -0.52 2.32 -8.71
N SER A 207 -1.16 2.25 -7.56
CA SER A 207 -2.57 1.88 -7.42
C SER A 207 -3.43 3.14 -7.42
N GLU A 208 -4.26 3.29 -8.42
CA GLU A 208 -5.35 4.27 -8.50
C GLU A 208 -6.64 3.54 -8.13
N PHE A 209 -6.98 3.54 -6.83
CA PHE A 209 -8.04 2.67 -6.30
C PHE A 209 -9.42 3.02 -6.82
N CYS A 210 -9.75 4.31 -6.92
CA CYS A 210 -11.02 4.82 -7.43
C CYS A 210 -10.87 6.29 -7.81
N PHE A 211 -11.94 6.93 -8.31
CA PHE A 211 -11.94 8.36 -8.66
C PHE A 211 -12.52 9.19 -7.52
N ILE A 212 -11.68 9.98 -6.86
CA ILE A 212 -12.06 10.80 -5.70
C ILE A 212 -13.09 11.90 -6.05
N ASP A 213 -13.15 12.33 -7.31
CA ASP A 213 -14.10 13.30 -7.82
C ASP A 213 -15.45 12.70 -8.28
N ASN A 214 -15.64 11.37 -8.13
CA ASN A 214 -16.87 10.67 -8.51
C ASN A 214 -17.68 10.26 -7.27
N GLU A 215 -18.95 10.68 -7.16
CA GLU A 215 -19.82 10.43 -6.00
C GLU A 215 -20.03 8.93 -5.69
N GLU A 216 -20.08 8.08 -6.72
CA GLU A 216 -20.26 6.64 -6.53
C GLU A 216 -18.98 5.96 -6.04
N ASP A 217 -17.82 6.49 -6.43
CA ASP A 217 -16.52 5.98 -6.00
C ASP A 217 -16.14 6.49 -4.60
N GLN A 218 -16.59 7.68 -4.20
CA GLN A 218 -16.35 8.22 -2.85
C GLN A 218 -16.85 7.29 -1.75
N LYS A 219 -17.88 6.47 -2.01
CA LYS A 219 -18.43 5.48 -1.07
C LYS A 219 -17.44 4.39 -0.66
N PHE A 220 -16.33 4.27 -1.38
CA PHE A 220 -15.25 3.31 -1.08
C PHE A 220 -14.10 3.93 -0.28
N ILE A 221 -14.16 5.25 -0.01
CA ILE A 221 -13.04 6.00 0.60
C ILE A 221 -13.49 7.08 1.59
N ASP A 222 -14.76 7.15 1.96
CA ASP A 222 -15.30 8.24 2.79
C ASP A 222 -15.26 7.96 4.30
N SER A 223 -14.77 6.80 4.72
CA SER A 223 -14.69 6.41 6.11
C SER A 223 -13.39 5.70 6.47
N ASP A 224 -13.07 5.71 7.77
CA ASP A 224 -11.93 4.96 8.33
C ASP A 224 -12.05 3.45 8.04
N GLU A 225 -13.27 2.89 8.07
CA GLU A 225 -13.54 1.50 7.73
C GLU A 225 -13.19 1.19 6.26
N ASP A 226 -13.48 2.08 5.35
CA ASP A 226 -13.21 1.90 3.92
C ASP A 226 -11.70 1.98 3.64
N TRP A 227 -10.98 2.89 4.30
CA TRP A 227 -9.51 2.94 4.21
C TRP A 227 -8.87 1.64 4.71
N GLN A 228 -9.41 1.05 5.78
CA GLN A 228 -8.98 -0.26 6.28
C GLN A 228 -9.30 -1.39 5.29
N LYS A 229 -10.49 -1.39 4.65
CA LYS A 229 -10.86 -2.38 3.63
C LYS A 229 -9.91 -2.30 2.43
N GLN A 230 -9.63 -1.08 1.94
CA GLN A 230 -8.66 -0.86 0.85
C GLN A 230 -7.27 -1.38 1.24
N ALA A 231 -6.78 -1.03 2.42
CA ALA A 231 -5.47 -1.48 2.90
C ALA A 231 -5.38 -3.01 3.06
N ARG A 232 -6.47 -3.67 3.51
CA ARG A 232 -6.53 -5.14 3.57
C ARG A 232 -6.48 -5.77 2.19
N ALA A 233 -7.21 -5.23 1.23
CA ALA A 233 -7.19 -5.70 -0.16
C ALA A 233 -5.78 -5.56 -0.76
N GLN A 234 -5.12 -4.42 -0.53
CA GLN A 234 -3.74 -4.20 -0.96
C GLN A 234 -2.77 -5.17 -0.29
N ARG A 235 -2.91 -5.40 1.02
CA ARG A 235 -2.13 -6.40 1.75
C ARG A 235 -2.29 -7.79 1.16
N ASN A 236 -3.53 -8.24 0.90
CA ASN A 236 -3.81 -9.55 0.34
C ASN A 236 -3.13 -9.73 -1.03
N ALA A 237 -3.26 -8.74 -1.91
CA ALA A 237 -2.63 -8.75 -3.23
C ALA A 237 -1.10 -8.80 -3.15
N ILE A 238 -0.49 -8.00 -2.25
CA ILE A 238 0.96 -7.98 -2.05
C ILE A 238 1.46 -9.31 -1.50
N LEU A 239 0.81 -9.89 -0.49
CA LEU A 239 1.19 -11.19 0.04
C LEU A 239 1.04 -12.30 -1.01
N TYR A 240 -0.06 -12.33 -1.76
CA TYR A 240 -0.24 -13.25 -2.88
C TYR A 240 0.89 -13.10 -3.91
N TYR A 241 1.19 -11.87 -4.33
CA TYR A 241 2.29 -11.58 -5.26
C TYR A 241 3.61 -12.23 -4.83
N PHE A 242 3.99 -12.08 -3.57
CA PHE A 242 5.22 -12.68 -3.05
C PHE A 242 5.21 -14.21 -2.98
N THR A 243 4.04 -14.86 -3.07
CA THR A 243 3.96 -16.31 -3.25
C THR A 243 4.15 -16.74 -4.71
N GLN A 244 3.94 -15.85 -5.67
CA GLN A 244 3.98 -16.16 -7.11
C GLN A 244 5.32 -15.84 -7.76
N VAL A 245 6.03 -14.84 -7.28
CA VAL A 245 7.36 -14.49 -7.82
C VAL A 245 8.42 -15.41 -7.21
N GLN A 246 9.11 -16.15 -8.08
CA GLN A 246 10.31 -16.91 -7.72
C GLN A 246 11.51 -16.05 -8.10
N TYR A 247 12.35 -15.73 -7.12
CA TYR A 247 13.60 -15.03 -7.33
C TYR A 247 14.76 -16.01 -7.48
#